data_902b14b727842348fca754c0ad80b403
#
_entry.id   902b14b727842348fca754c0ad80b403
#
_cell.length_a   1.000
_cell.length_b   1.000
_cell.length_c   1.000
_cell.angle_alpha   90.00
_cell.angle_beta   90.00
_cell.angle_gamma   90.00
#
_symmetry.space_group_name_H-M   'P 1'
#
loop_
_entity.id
_entity.type
_entity.pdbx_description
1 polymer ?
#
loop_
_entity_poly.entity_id
_entity_poly.type
_entity_poly.pdbx_seq_one_letter_code
_entity_poly.pdbx_strand_id
1 'polypeptide(L)'
;MNIHLILKEGDEDLIYLRNFLPTKSFGKFINYVIEAERTGRQVFFDIDYEPFKTESGYLELRLAIKGKENIEYVRALPSRKRTIVIKELIRKQIKIRKDEETEMMELDREEQRVAEEYEKLRLQIKQNHQQKDSY
;
A
#
# COMPACT_ATOMS: atom_id res chain seq x y z
N MET A 1 2.17 3.33 -26.21
CA MET A 1 1.23 2.20 -26.16
C MET A 1 0.12 2.49 -25.17
N ASN A 2 -1.12 2.32 -25.56
CA ASN A 2 -2.26 2.53 -24.69
C ASN A 2 -2.91 1.22 -24.30
N ILE A 3 -3.31 1.11 -23.04
CA ILE A 3 -4.05 -0.03 -22.50
C ILE A 3 -5.41 0.46 -22.04
N HIS A 4 -6.44 -0.31 -22.35
CA HIS A 4 -7.79 -0.06 -21.88
C HIS A 4 -8.05 -0.91 -20.62
N LEU A 5 -8.20 -0.25 -19.48
CA LEU A 5 -8.43 -0.90 -18.18
C LEU A 5 -9.85 -0.61 -17.71
N ILE A 6 -10.61 -1.67 -17.47
CA ILE A 6 -11.97 -1.56 -16.96
C ILE A 6 -11.98 -2.00 -15.51
N LEU A 7 -12.38 -1.10 -14.61
CA LEU A 7 -12.56 -1.36 -13.19
C LEU A 7 -14.06 -1.46 -12.90
N LYS A 8 -14.48 -2.60 -12.37
CA LYS A 8 -15.90 -2.92 -12.16
C LYS A 8 -16.09 -3.68 -10.85
N GLU A 9 -17.22 -4.35 -10.69
CA GLU A 9 -17.48 -5.21 -9.54
C GLU A 9 -16.34 -6.24 -9.35
N GLY A 10 -15.82 -6.31 -8.13
CA GLY A 10 -14.61 -7.08 -7.80
C GLY A 10 -13.32 -6.25 -7.78
N ASP A 11 -13.35 -5.01 -8.29
CA ASP A 11 -12.20 -4.11 -8.35
C ASP A 11 -12.34 -2.89 -7.43
N GLU A 12 -13.11 -2.99 -6.36
CA GLU A 12 -13.42 -1.88 -5.44
C GLU A 12 -12.16 -1.30 -4.78
N ASP A 13 -11.14 -2.10 -4.54
CA ASP A 13 -9.84 -1.68 -4.05
C ASP A 13 -9.11 -0.78 -5.06
N LEU A 14 -9.15 -1.17 -6.33
CA LEU A 14 -8.52 -0.42 -7.42
C LEU A 14 -9.29 0.87 -7.74
N ILE A 15 -10.61 0.83 -7.65
CA ILE A 15 -11.47 2.01 -7.84
C ILE A 15 -11.15 3.05 -6.77
N TYR A 16 -11.04 2.64 -5.52
CA TYR A 16 -10.65 3.54 -4.44
C TYR A 16 -9.29 4.20 -4.72
N LEU A 17 -8.29 3.39 -5.06
CA LEU A 17 -6.95 3.90 -5.38
C LEU A 17 -6.98 4.89 -6.53
N ARG A 18 -7.71 4.56 -7.61
CA ARG A 18 -7.85 5.43 -8.78
C ARG A 18 -8.50 6.76 -8.45
N ASN A 19 -9.54 6.77 -7.63
CA ASN A 19 -10.25 7.99 -7.24
C ASN A 19 -9.44 8.82 -6.23
N PHE A 20 -8.61 8.19 -5.44
CA PHE A 20 -7.67 8.85 -4.53
C PHE A 20 -6.54 9.57 -5.29
N LEU A 21 -6.03 8.96 -6.36
CA LEU A 21 -4.93 9.51 -7.14
C LEU A 21 -5.45 10.47 -8.22
N PRO A 22 -4.81 11.63 -8.42
CA PRO A 22 -5.06 12.45 -9.60
C PRO A 22 -4.82 11.65 -10.89
N THR A 23 -5.53 11.97 -11.95
CA THR A 23 -5.51 11.23 -13.23
C THR A 23 -4.10 10.98 -13.77
N LYS A 24 -3.24 12.00 -13.75
CA LYS A 24 -1.85 11.88 -14.21
C LYS A 24 -1.00 10.99 -13.30
N SER A 25 -1.27 11.01 -11.99
CA SER A 25 -0.53 10.23 -11.02
C SER A 25 -0.84 8.75 -11.10
N PHE A 26 -2.06 8.38 -11.43
CA PHE A 26 -2.43 6.98 -11.62
C PHE A 26 -1.68 6.33 -12.79
N GLY A 27 -1.57 7.05 -13.92
CA GLY A 27 -0.78 6.58 -15.06
C GLY A 27 0.70 6.40 -14.72
N LYS A 28 1.29 7.34 -13.99
CA LYS A 28 2.66 7.23 -13.48
C LYS A 28 2.82 6.05 -12.53
N PHE A 29 1.87 5.86 -11.63
CA PHE A 29 1.87 4.75 -10.69
C PHE A 29 1.91 3.40 -11.43
N ILE A 30 1.09 3.23 -12.44
CA ILE A 30 1.07 1.98 -13.22
C ILE A 30 2.39 1.75 -13.94
N ASN A 31 3.00 2.77 -14.53
CA ASN A 31 4.31 2.65 -15.15
C ASN A 31 5.40 2.27 -14.14
N TYR A 32 5.37 2.84 -12.93
CA TYR A 32 6.28 2.44 -11.85
C TYR A 32 6.06 1.00 -11.40
N VAL A 33 4.81 0.55 -11.31
CA VAL A 33 4.48 -0.83 -10.93
C VAL A 33 5.05 -1.82 -11.96
N ILE A 34 4.92 -1.52 -13.24
CA ILE A 34 5.50 -2.35 -14.32
C ILE A 34 7.03 -2.36 -14.23
N GLU A 35 7.64 -1.20 -14.01
CA GLU A 35 9.09 -1.09 -13.86
C GLU A 35 9.59 -1.88 -12.65
N ALA A 36 8.90 -1.81 -11.52
CA ALA A 36 9.25 -2.57 -10.33
C ALA A 36 9.21 -4.07 -10.57
N GLU A 37 8.18 -4.57 -11.23
CA GLU A 37 8.07 -5.99 -11.56
C GLU A 37 9.17 -6.43 -12.52
N ARG A 38 9.46 -5.61 -13.52
CA ARG A 38 10.48 -5.88 -14.51
C ARG A 38 11.90 -5.87 -13.95
N THR A 39 12.19 -4.97 -13.01
CA THR A 39 13.53 -4.78 -12.44
C THR A 39 13.74 -5.48 -11.10
N GLY A 40 12.67 -5.98 -10.47
CA GLY A 40 12.71 -6.56 -9.12
C GLY A 40 12.94 -5.53 -8.01
N ARG A 41 12.83 -4.24 -8.31
CA ARG A 41 12.96 -3.16 -7.32
C ARG A 41 11.61 -2.81 -6.73
N GLN A 42 11.61 -2.37 -5.47
CA GLN A 42 10.39 -1.84 -4.86
C GLN A 42 10.05 -0.47 -5.43
N VAL A 43 8.75 -0.25 -5.68
CA VAL A 43 8.24 1.06 -6.05
C VAL A 43 8.04 1.88 -4.77
N PHE A 44 8.83 2.93 -4.63
CA PHE A 44 8.53 3.98 -3.66
C PHE A 44 7.64 5.01 -4.35
N PHE A 45 6.35 4.84 -4.19
CA PHE A 45 5.39 5.87 -4.57
C PHE A 45 4.83 6.43 -3.27
N ASP A 46 5.22 7.66 -2.96
CA ASP A 46 4.78 8.34 -1.74
C ASP A 46 3.34 8.80 -1.93
N ILE A 47 2.44 7.85 -1.72
CA ILE A 47 1.00 8.09 -1.77
C ILE A 47 0.44 7.86 -0.39
N ASP A 48 -0.18 8.88 0.16
CA ASP A 48 -0.87 8.80 1.44
C ASP A 48 -2.33 8.32 1.23
N TYR A 49 -2.49 7.05 0.83
CA TYR A 49 -3.79 6.43 0.69
C TYR A 49 -4.02 5.34 1.74
N GLU A 50 -5.26 5.10 2.07
CA GLU A 50 -5.63 4.04 3.01
C GLU A 50 -5.88 2.73 2.25
N PRO A 51 -4.97 1.73 2.34
CA PRO A 51 -5.05 0.53 1.50
C PRO A 51 -6.15 -0.45 1.91
N PHE A 52 -6.85 -0.18 3.00
CA PHE A 52 -7.98 -0.99 3.48
C PHE A 52 -9.34 -0.49 2.99
N LYS A 53 -9.39 0.70 2.40
CA LYS A 53 -10.63 1.27 1.89
C LYS A 53 -10.96 0.74 0.49
N THR A 54 -12.26 0.67 0.22
CA THR A 54 -12.81 0.26 -1.06
C THR A 54 -13.88 1.26 -1.50
N GLU A 55 -14.14 1.31 -2.80
CA GLU A 55 -15.16 2.16 -3.38
C GLU A 55 -15.85 1.42 -4.52
N SER A 56 -17.18 1.42 -4.54
CA SER A 56 -17.96 0.83 -5.61
C SER A 56 -18.02 1.75 -6.82
N GLY A 57 -18.13 1.18 -8.00
CA GLY A 57 -18.28 1.96 -9.22
C GLY A 57 -17.92 1.18 -10.47
N TYR A 58 -17.91 1.92 -11.59
CA TYR A 58 -17.47 1.43 -12.89
C TYR A 58 -16.61 2.50 -13.53
N LEU A 59 -15.38 2.14 -13.89
CA LEU A 59 -14.44 3.07 -14.51
C LEU A 59 -13.82 2.43 -15.76
N GLU A 60 -13.80 3.16 -16.84
CA GLU A 60 -13.05 2.82 -18.04
C GLU A 60 -11.85 3.77 -18.15
N LEU A 61 -10.65 3.20 -18.15
CA LEU A 61 -9.42 3.96 -18.15
C LEU A 61 -8.59 3.62 -19.39
N ARG A 62 -8.08 4.65 -20.04
CA ARG A 62 -7.03 4.51 -21.05
C ARG A 62 -5.71 4.93 -20.43
N LEU A 63 -4.79 4.00 -20.36
CA LEU A 63 -3.49 4.19 -19.70
C LEU A 63 -2.40 4.17 -20.75
N ALA A 64 -1.55 5.19 -20.73
CA ALA A 64 -0.37 5.24 -21.57
C ALA A 64 0.78 4.51 -20.87
N ILE A 65 1.26 3.42 -21.49
CA ILE A 65 2.48 2.76 -21.07
C ILE A 65 3.65 3.48 -21.71
N LYS A 66 4.54 4.00 -20.88
CA LYS A 66 5.68 4.82 -21.30
C LYS A 66 7.00 4.10 -21.05
N GLY A 67 7.95 4.36 -21.90
CA GLY A 67 9.27 3.75 -21.84
C GLY A 67 9.35 2.47 -22.66
N LYS A 68 10.41 2.36 -23.45
CA LYS A 68 10.62 1.23 -24.37
C LYS A 68 10.55 -0.11 -23.64
N GLU A 69 11.19 -0.22 -22.51
CA GLU A 69 11.30 -1.46 -21.74
C GLU A 69 9.97 -1.86 -21.11
N ASN A 70 9.19 -0.91 -20.60
CA ASN A 70 7.85 -1.15 -20.11
C ASN A 70 6.91 -1.59 -21.23
N ILE A 71 6.99 -0.95 -22.39
CA ILE A 71 6.18 -1.31 -23.56
C ILE A 71 6.51 -2.73 -24.02
N GLU A 72 7.79 -3.09 -24.11
CA GLU A 72 8.23 -4.44 -24.47
C GLU A 72 7.72 -5.48 -23.49
N TYR A 73 7.79 -5.19 -22.20
CA TYR A 73 7.26 -6.06 -21.15
C TYR A 73 5.76 -6.34 -21.34
N VAL A 74 4.97 -5.31 -21.53
CA VAL A 74 3.51 -5.45 -21.72
C VAL A 74 3.18 -6.15 -23.03
N ARG A 75 3.90 -5.85 -24.11
CA ARG A 75 3.72 -6.54 -25.41
C ARG A 75 4.03 -8.02 -25.35
N ALA A 76 4.99 -8.42 -24.51
CA ALA A 76 5.32 -9.83 -24.31
C ALA A 76 4.24 -10.63 -23.60
N LEU A 77 3.33 -9.94 -22.89
CA LEU A 77 2.18 -10.59 -22.25
C LEU A 77 1.14 -10.99 -23.29
N PRO A 78 0.45 -12.12 -23.11
CA PRO A 78 -0.67 -12.48 -23.96
C PRO A 78 -1.73 -11.36 -23.97
N SER A 79 -2.19 -10.94 -25.16
CA SER A 79 -3.09 -9.79 -25.30
C SER A 79 -4.36 -9.87 -24.45
N ARG A 80 -4.89 -11.07 -24.26
CA ARG A 80 -6.09 -11.31 -23.44
C ARG A 80 -5.83 -11.21 -21.94
N LYS A 81 -4.56 -11.30 -21.50
CA LYS A 81 -4.17 -11.32 -20.08
C LYS A 81 -3.54 -10.01 -19.61
N ARG A 82 -3.28 -9.07 -20.51
CA ARG A 82 -2.59 -7.81 -20.18
C ARG A 82 -3.26 -7.04 -19.07
N THR A 83 -4.56 -6.84 -19.17
CA THR A 83 -5.32 -6.10 -18.15
C THR A 83 -5.40 -6.85 -16.82
N ILE A 84 -5.55 -8.17 -16.85
CA ILE A 84 -5.57 -9.02 -15.67
C ILE A 84 -4.22 -8.95 -14.94
N VAL A 85 -3.12 -9.07 -15.68
CA VAL A 85 -1.77 -9.00 -15.10
C VAL A 85 -1.52 -7.63 -14.48
N ILE A 86 -1.90 -6.54 -15.14
CA ILE A 86 -1.75 -5.19 -14.60
C ILE A 86 -2.53 -5.02 -13.30
N LYS A 87 -3.77 -5.49 -13.24
CA LYS A 87 -4.57 -5.47 -12.00
C LYS A 87 -3.88 -6.27 -10.88
N GLU A 88 -3.34 -7.43 -11.18
CA GLU A 88 -2.59 -8.25 -10.21
C GLU A 88 -1.34 -7.53 -9.69
N LEU A 89 -0.60 -6.85 -10.56
CA LEU A 89 0.57 -6.06 -10.17
C LEU A 89 0.19 -4.90 -9.25
N ILE A 90 -0.90 -4.22 -9.53
CA ILE A 90 -1.42 -3.16 -8.66
C ILE A 90 -1.82 -3.74 -7.30
N ARG A 91 -2.54 -4.86 -7.28
CA ARG A 91 -2.95 -5.53 -6.03
C ARG A 91 -1.76 -6.01 -5.21
N LYS A 92 -0.70 -6.45 -5.86
CA LYS A 92 0.56 -6.79 -5.18
C LYS A 92 1.11 -5.59 -4.42
N GLN A 93 1.10 -4.39 -5.01
CA GLN A 93 1.55 -3.18 -4.35
C GLN A 93 0.62 -2.77 -3.20
N ILE A 94 -0.69 -2.89 -3.38
CA ILE A 94 -1.66 -2.64 -2.32
C ILE A 94 -1.43 -3.58 -1.14
N LYS A 95 -1.17 -4.85 -1.40
CA LYS A 95 -0.87 -5.84 -0.36
C LYS A 95 0.40 -5.51 0.41
N ILE A 96 1.46 -5.14 -0.29
CA ILE A 96 2.72 -4.72 0.35
C ILE A 96 2.45 -3.54 1.29
N ARG A 97 1.67 -2.56 0.85
CA ARG A 97 1.31 -1.40 1.67
C ARG A 97 0.47 -1.77 2.89
N LYS A 98 -0.49 -2.69 2.73
CA LYS A 98 -1.28 -3.22 3.84
C LYS A 98 -0.41 -3.91 4.89
N ASP A 99 0.51 -4.74 4.44
CA ASP A 99 1.41 -5.48 5.32
C ASP A 99 2.33 -4.53 6.09
N GLU A 100 2.88 -3.50 5.44
CA GLU A 100 3.69 -2.46 6.07
C GLU A 100 2.91 -1.70 7.15
N GLU A 101 1.68 -1.29 6.86
CA GLU A 101 0.85 -0.59 7.83
C GLU A 101 0.48 -1.48 9.01
N THR A 102 0.19 -2.75 8.78
CA THR A 102 -0.09 -3.72 9.84
C THR A 102 1.12 -3.90 10.75
N GLU A 103 2.31 -4.04 10.19
CA GLU A 103 3.56 -4.12 10.96
C GLU A 103 3.80 -2.86 11.81
N MET A 104 3.57 -1.68 11.25
CA MET A 104 3.70 -0.43 11.98
C MET A 104 2.70 -0.34 13.14
N MET A 105 1.46 -0.76 12.93
CA MET A 105 0.45 -0.79 13.99
C MET A 105 0.82 -1.76 15.12
N GLU A 106 1.36 -2.92 14.79
CA GLU A 106 1.84 -3.90 15.76
C GLU A 106 3.01 -3.36 16.57
N LEU A 107 3.97 -2.70 15.93
CA LEU A 107 5.10 -2.06 16.60
C LEU A 107 4.63 -0.95 17.54
N ASP A 108 3.70 -0.11 17.12
CA ASP A 108 3.14 0.96 17.93
C ASP A 108 2.42 0.39 19.18
N ARG A 109 1.67 -0.70 19.02
CA ARG A 109 1.02 -1.38 20.14
C ARG A 109 2.03 -1.96 21.12
N GLU A 110 3.09 -2.55 20.63
CA GLU A 110 4.15 -3.10 21.46
C GLU A 110 4.90 -2.01 22.22
N GLU A 111 5.22 -0.89 21.57
CA GLU A 111 5.83 0.27 22.21
C GLU A 111 4.93 0.83 23.32
N GLN A 112 3.64 0.96 23.08
CA GLN A 112 2.68 1.40 24.09
C GLN A 112 2.63 0.44 25.28
N ARG A 113 2.60 -0.86 25.03
CA ARG A 113 2.59 -1.86 26.09
C ARG A 113 3.85 -1.79 26.96
N VAL A 114 5.02 -1.68 26.33
CA VAL A 114 6.28 -1.53 27.04
C VAL A 114 6.32 -0.24 27.86
N ALA A 115 5.84 0.88 27.30
CA ALA A 115 5.75 2.15 28.00
C ALA A 115 4.83 2.07 29.23
N GLU A 116 3.68 1.41 29.10
CA GLU A 116 2.74 1.19 30.21
C GLU A 116 3.34 0.31 31.30
N GLU A 117 4.03 -0.76 30.96
CA GLU A 117 4.72 -1.62 31.91
C GLU A 117 5.82 -0.86 32.66
N TYR A 118 6.60 -0.06 31.95
CA TYR A 118 7.64 0.78 32.53
C TYR A 118 7.04 1.79 33.53
N GLU A 119 5.94 2.42 33.18
CA GLU A 119 5.25 3.38 34.06
C GLU A 119 4.72 2.70 35.32
N LYS A 120 4.16 1.51 35.21
CA LYS A 120 3.73 0.72 36.38
C LYS A 120 4.88 0.38 37.33
N LEU A 121 6.03 -0.03 36.78
CA LEU A 121 7.23 -0.29 37.58
C LEU A 121 7.74 0.94 38.28
N ARG A 122 7.75 2.07 37.59
CA ARG A 122 8.14 3.36 38.16
C ARG A 122 7.24 3.76 39.34
N LEU A 123 5.93 3.59 39.21
CA LEU A 123 4.97 3.86 40.25
C LEU A 123 5.15 2.94 41.48
N GLN A 124 5.44 1.64 41.24
CA GLN A 124 5.70 0.70 42.31
C GLN A 124 6.97 1.06 43.09
N ILE A 125 8.03 1.42 42.42
CA ILE A 125 9.27 1.87 43.05
C ILE A 125 9.02 3.12 43.91
N LYS A 126 8.26 4.07 43.38
CA LYS A 126 7.89 5.29 44.11
C LYS A 126 7.06 4.98 45.36
N GLN A 127 6.10 4.08 45.29
CA GLN A 127 5.29 3.64 46.41
C GLN A 127 6.12 2.94 47.49
N ASN A 128 7.02 2.06 47.10
CA ASN A 128 7.93 1.38 48.01
C ASN A 128 8.86 2.35 48.72
N HIS A 129 9.35 3.38 48.08
CA HIS A 129 10.14 4.45 48.68
C HIS A 129 9.33 5.24 49.69
N GLN A 130 8.09 5.58 49.41
CA GLN A 130 7.19 6.28 50.33
C GLN A 130 6.88 5.45 51.59
N GLN A 131 6.70 4.13 51.44
CA GLN A 131 6.50 3.23 52.57
C GLN A 131 7.72 3.13 53.48
N LYS A 132 8.93 3.16 52.92
CA LYS A 132 10.18 3.17 53.69
C LYS A 132 10.37 4.49 54.47
N ASP A 133 9.98 5.61 53.91
CA ASP A 133 10.11 6.91 54.51
C ASP A 133 9.09 7.17 55.61
N SER A 134 8.03 6.36 55.74
CA SER A 134 7.00 6.48 56.79
C SER A 134 7.33 5.69 58.06
N TYR A 135 8.49 5.04 58.13
CA TYR A 135 9.05 4.43 59.31
C TYR A 135 10.23 5.29 59.79
#